data_55fa2819a117da3ec900f43ceb0bb38c
#
_entry.id   55fa2819a117da3ec900f43ceb0bb38c
#
_cell.length_a   1.000
_cell.length_b   1.000
_cell.length_c   1.000
_cell.angle_alpha   90.00
_cell.angle_beta   90.00
_cell.angle_gamma   90.00
#
_symmetry.space_group_name_H-M   'P 1'
#
loop_
_entity.id
_entity.type
_entity.pdbx_description
1 polymer ?
#
loop_
_entity_poly.entity_id
_entity_poly.type
_entity_poly.pdbx_seq_one_letter_code
_entity_poly.pdbx_strand_id
1 'polypeptide(L)'
;MDYSIFSGTMADMTYLQIEEAARKKHPVLFPIGVIEEHGPHMCLGTDVYLAYNLAKDVQKGLRVFQVESIIAPAYYWGINAAMNGFAGSFSVKPETMVSVLFDLLKCLKNWSFEYVFLLNVHGDFEHNLAMTEAVRKAYDELRLRAYSIVPEFFRQRANMSGKEPYIILYDVEFNKSSPYLDIHAGAFETSLMVDKFPNLVDIDTAQSLPSSETTIEGLKKWLKGGSGAREVTPLGYLGDPSAIDVRAANESNEKLVNEIVKAINTTLTKE
;
A
#
# COMPACT_ATOMS: atom_id res chain seq x y z
N MET A 1 1.12 -22.95 -7.05
CA MET A 1 2.29 -22.40 -6.33
C MET A 1 1.78 -21.72 -5.07
N ASP A 2 2.44 -21.93 -3.96
CA ASP A 2 2.11 -21.20 -2.74
C ASP A 2 2.82 -19.84 -2.78
N TYR A 3 2.08 -18.77 -2.59
CA TYR A 3 2.65 -17.42 -2.54
C TYR A 3 3.16 -17.12 -1.13
N SER A 4 4.33 -16.51 -1.03
CA SER A 4 4.91 -16.07 0.25
C SER A 4 5.27 -14.58 0.19
N ILE A 5 4.64 -13.78 1.04
CA ILE A 5 4.98 -12.37 1.22
C ILE A 5 6.34 -12.15 1.90
N PHE A 6 6.98 -13.22 2.37
CA PHE A 6 8.32 -13.16 2.98
C PHE A 6 9.42 -13.37 1.96
N SER A 7 9.13 -13.97 0.79
CA SER A 7 10.14 -14.34 -0.19
C SER A 7 10.95 -13.13 -0.69
N GLY A 8 12.26 -13.18 -0.48
CA GLY A 8 13.19 -12.11 -0.84
C GLY A 8 13.04 -10.82 -0.02
N THR A 9 12.50 -10.93 1.18
CA THR A 9 12.47 -9.86 2.19
C THR A 9 13.50 -10.14 3.30
N MET A 10 13.60 -9.24 4.27
CA MET A 10 14.42 -9.43 5.48
C MET A 10 14.07 -10.72 6.23
N ALA A 11 12.84 -11.26 6.09
CA ALA A 11 12.44 -12.50 6.74
C ALA A 11 13.22 -13.74 6.24
N ASP A 12 13.73 -13.68 5.01
CA ASP A 12 14.57 -14.73 4.41
C ASP A 12 16.07 -14.50 4.64
N MET A 13 16.44 -13.43 5.35
CA MET A 13 17.85 -13.03 5.57
C MET A 13 18.32 -13.44 6.98
N THR A 14 19.60 -13.72 7.08
CA THR A 14 20.26 -13.85 8.38
C THR A 14 20.59 -12.47 8.95
N TYR A 15 20.78 -12.38 10.27
CA TYR A 15 21.15 -11.10 10.90
C TYR A 15 22.45 -10.51 10.32
N LEU A 16 23.43 -11.36 9.93
CA LEU A 16 24.68 -10.90 9.28
C LEU A 16 24.43 -10.24 7.93
N GLN A 17 23.47 -10.74 7.16
CA GLN A 17 23.08 -10.12 5.88
C GLN A 17 22.38 -8.78 6.10
N ILE A 18 21.61 -8.63 7.18
CA ILE A 18 20.96 -7.36 7.57
C ILE A 18 22.04 -6.32 7.95
N GLU A 19 23.02 -6.70 8.80
CA GLU A 19 24.12 -5.83 9.20
C GLU A 19 24.95 -5.39 7.98
N GLU A 20 25.22 -6.31 7.05
CA GLU A 20 25.95 -5.99 5.81
C GLU A 20 25.17 -5.01 4.91
N ALA A 21 23.84 -5.19 4.77
CA ALA A 21 22.99 -4.28 4.00
C ALA A 21 22.98 -2.87 4.62
N ALA A 22 22.89 -2.78 5.95
CA ALA A 22 22.94 -1.51 6.67
C ALA A 22 24.33 -0.84 6.51
N ARG A 23 25.42 -1.61 6.64
CA ARG A 23 26.79 -1.12 6.42
C ARG A 23 27.01 -0.59 5.01
N LYS A 24 26.36 -1.18 4.01
CA LYS A 24 26.34 -0.73 2.61
C LYS A 24 25.36 0.41 2.35
N LYS A 25 24.65 0.88 3.37
CA LYS A 25 23.64 1.95 3.29
C LYS A 25 22.50 1.64 2.32
N HIS A 26 22.13 0.37 2.18
CA HIS A 26 20.98 0.01 1.37
C HIS A 26 19.71 0.61 1.99
N PRO A 27 18.88 1.35 1.23
CA PRO A 27 17.59 1.81 1.72
C PRO A 27 16.65 0.65 1.95
N VAL A 28 15.74 0.81 2.91
CA VAL A 28 14.70 -0.16 3.23
C VAL A 28 13.41 0.26 2.53
N LEU A 29 12.83 -0.66 1.76
CA LEU A 29 11.46 -0.58 1.24
C LEU A 29 10.57 -1.30 2.23
N PHE A 30 9.58 -0.60 2.79
CA PHE A 30 8.70 -1.16 3.80
C PHE A 30 7.27 -1.27 3.27
N PRO A 31 6.82 -2.47 2.82
CA PRO A 31 5.47 -2.69 2.34
C PRO A 31 4.45 -2.51 3.46
N ILE A 32 3.42 -1.73 3.19
CA ILE A 32 2.32 -1.45 4.11
C ILE A 32 1.00 -1.82 3.43
N GLY A 33 0.20 -2.63 4.08
CA GLY A 33 -1.13 -3.02 3.66
C GLY A 33 -2.01 -3.30 4.87
N VAL A 34 -3.15 -3.93 4.64
CA VAL A 34 -4.05 -4.39 5.70
C VAL A 34 -4.64 -5.77 5.37
N ILE A 35 -5.23 -6.41 6.37
CA ILE A 35 -6.10 -7.57 6.16
C ILE A 35 -7.53 -7.04 6.21
N GLU A 36 -8.19 -7.01 5.05
CA GLU A 36 -9.59 -6.59 4.93
C GLU A 36 -10.34 -7.37 3.84
N GLU A 37 -11.64 -7.33 3.90
CA GLU A 37 -12.47 -7.91 2.86
C GLU A 37 -12.24 -7.21 1.51
N HIS A 38 -12.27 -7.97 0.42
CA HIS A 38 -12.13 -7.50 -0.95
C HIS A 38 -13.18 -8.16 -1.86
N GLY A 39 -14.45 -8.04 -1.44
CA GLY A 39 -15.56 -8.68 -2.13
C GLY A 39 -15.52 -10.22 -2.00
N PRO A 40 -16.47 -10.92 -2.65
CA PRO A 40 -16.53 -12.37 -2.59
C PRO A 40 -15.51 -13.07 -3.50
N HIS A 41 -14.78 -12.33 -4.33
CA HIS A 41 -13.91 -12.84 -5.39
C HIS A 41 -12.40 -12.75 -5.08
N MET A 42 -11.98 -12.00 -4.08
CA MET A 42 -10.56 -11.89 -3.70
C MET A 42 -10.33 -12.25 -2.23
N CYS A 43 -9.09 -12.60 -1.92
CA CYS A 43 -8.68 -12.94 -0.56
C CYS A 43 -8.56 -11.69 0.34
N LEU A 44 -8.69 -11.87 1.66
CA LEU A 44 -8.56 -10.80 2.64
C LEU A 44 -7.17 -10.12 2.67
N GLY A 45 -6.15 -10.80 2.18
CA GLY A 45 -4.77 -10.32 2.15
C GLY A 45 -4.39 -9.52 0.90
N THR A 46 -5.34 -9.13 0.06
CA THR A 46 -5.11 -8.46 -1.23
C THR A 46 -4.12 -7.30 -1.09
N ASP A 47 -4.36 -6.36 -0.19
CA ASP A 47 -3.44 -5.23 0.05
C ASP A 47 -2.02 -5.67 0.42
N VAL A 48 -1.90 -6.72 1.23
CA VAL A 48 -0.59 -7.22 1.66
C VAL A 48 0.19 -7.79 0.49
N TYR A 49 -0.49 -8.56 -0.38
CA TYR A 49 0.11 -9.11 -1.60
C TYR A 49 0.47 -8.02 -2.60
N LEU A 50 -0.40 -7.03 -2.79
CA LEU A 50 -0.13 -5.91 -3.70
C LEU A 50 0.97 -4.98 -3.17
N ALA A 51 1.01 -4.70 -1.87
CA ALA A 51 2.10 -3.92 -1.25
C ALA A 51 3.45 -4.64 -1.37
N TYR A 52 3.48 -5.95 -1.14
CA TYR A 52 4.66 -6.77 -1.35
C TYR A 52 5.12 -6.73 -2.81
N ASN A 53 4.18 -6.90 -3.76
CA ASN A 53 4.50 -6.81 -5.19
C ASN A 53 5.03 -5.44 -5.58
N LEU A 54 4.40 -4.35 -5.12
CA LEU A 54 4.86 -2.98 -5.34
C LEU A 54 6.30 -2.80 -4.86
N ALA A 55 6.64 -3.28 -3.67
CA ALA A 55 8.00 -3.19 -3.15
C ALA A 55 9.01 -3.98 -4.00
N LYS A 56 8.64 -5.14 -4.54
CA LYS A 56 9.47 -5.92 -5.48
C LYS A 56 9.69 -5.17 -6.79
N ASP A 57 8.63 -4.56 -7.34
CA ASP A 57 8.72 -3.82 -8.60
C ASP A 57 9.56 -2.53 -8.41
N VAL A 58 9.38 -1.81 -7.29
CA VAL A 58 10.21 -0.65 -6.93
C VAL A 58 11.67 -1.06 -6.72
N GLN A 59 11.94 -2.16 -6.02
CA GLN A 59 13.30 -2.69 -5.85
C GLN A 59 13.97 -2.96 -7.20
N LYS A 60 13.25 -3.61 -8.13
CA LYS A 60 13.72 -3.86 -9.49
C LYS A 60 14.00 -2.56 -10.24
N GLY A 61 13.10 -1.57 -10.15
CA GLY A 61 13.27 -0.25 -10.77
C GLY A 61 14.48 0.52 -10.25
N LEU A 62 14.75 0.47 -8.95
CA LEU A 62 15.89 1.12 -8.32
C LEU A 62 17.24 0.58 -8.81
N ARG A 63 17.33 -0.70 -9.19
CA ARG A 63 18.55 -1.29 -9.76
C ARG A 63 18.97 -0.65 -11.08
N VAL A 64 18.04 -0.09 -11.85
CA VAL A 64 18.34 0.69 -13.06
C VAL A 64 19.22 1.90 -12.73
N PHE A 65 19.06 2.46 -11.54
CA PHE A 65 19.85 3.56 -10.99
C PHE A 65 21.03 3.08 -10.13
N GLN A 66 21.37 1.79 -10.18
CA GLN A 66 22.44 1.16 -9.37
C GLN A 66 22.22 1.29 -7.85
N VAL A 67 20.96 1.43 -7.44
CA VAL A 67 20.55 1.46 -6.03
C VAL A 67 20.10 0.06 -5.61
N GLU A 68 20.94 -0.61 -4.80
CA GLU A 68 20.57 -1.84 -4.13
C GLU A 68 19.75 -1.50 -2.87
N SER A 69 18.63 -2.19 -2.69
CA SER A 69 17.71 -1.98 -1.57
C SER A 69 17.28 -3.30 -0.96
N ILE A 70 16.76 -3.29 0.26
CA ILE A 70 16.18 -4.46 0.89
C ILE A 70 14.71 -4.20 1.23
N ILE A 71 13.92 -5.27 1.33
CA ILE A 71 12.49 -5.17 1.62
C ILE A 71 12.25 -5.66 3.04
N ALA A 72 11.64 -4.83 3.89
CA ALA A 72 11.18 -5.24 5.21
C ALA A 72 10.00 -6.25 5.08
N PRO A 73 9.77 -7.13 6.08
CA PRO A 73 8.53 -7.89 6.15
C PRO A 73 7.32 -6.95 6.12
N ALA A 74 6.28 -7.30 5.37
CA ALA A 74 5.10 -6.45 5.22
C ALA A 74 4.41 -6.20 6.58
N TYR A 75 4.01 -4.95 6.81
CA TYR A 75 3.10 -4.58 7.89
C TYR A 75 1.66 -4.69 7.39
N TYR A 76 0.76 -5.30 8.18
CA TYR A 76 -0.63 -5.55 7.76
C TYR A 76 -1.67 -5.41 8.89
N TRP A 77 -1.31 -4.86 10.04
CA TRP A 77 -2.24 -4.59 11.16
C TRP A 77 -2.60 -3.09 11.20
N GLY A 78 -3.34 -2.64 10.18
CA GLY A 78 -3.66 -1.24 9.99
C GLY A 78 -5.08 -0.85 10.43
N ILE A 79 -5.60 0.20 9.82
CA ILE A 79 -6.91 0.78 10.13
C ILE A 79 -7.82 0.56 8.92
N ASN A 80 -9.02 0.03 9.19
CA ASN A 80 -10.08 -0.21 8.22
C ASN A 80 -11.33 0.53 8.65
N ALA A 81 -11.44 1.82 8.34
CA ALA A 81 -12.61 2.62 8.71
C ALA A 81 -13.83 2.29 7.86
N ALA A 82 -13.65 2.13 6.54
CA ALA A 82 -14.75 1.83 5.63
C ALA A 82 -15.24 0.37 5.77
N MET A 83 -14.32 -0.59 5.77
CA MET A 83 -14.64 -2.03 5.72
C MET A 83 -14.81 -2.69 7.09
N ASN A 84 -14.78 -1.94 8.22
CA ASN A 84 -14.92 -2.49 9.57
C ASN A 84 -16.27 -3.20 9.85
N GLY A 85 -17.26 -3.04 8.99
CA GLY A 85 -18.56 -3.74 9.07
C GLY A 85 -18.55 -5.16 8.48
N PHE A 86 -17.45 -5.61 7.88
CA PHE A 86 -17.33 -6.91 7.22
C PHE A 86 -16.41 -7.84 8.00
N ALA A 87 -16.81 -9.12 8.08
CA ALA A 87 -15.99 -10.14 8.71
C ALA A 87 -14.65 -10.31 7.96
N GLY A 88 -13.55 -10.41 8.69
CA GLY A 88 -12.21 -10.55 8.12
C GLY A 88 -11.47 -9.21 7.97
N SER A 89 -12.14 -8.08 8.06
CA SER A 89 -11.50 -6.77 8.11
C SER A 89 -11.00 -6.46 9.52
N PHE A 90 -9.69 -6.61 9.75
CA PHE A 90 -9.08 -6.28 11.02
C PHE A 90 -8.76 -4.79 11.09
N SER A 91 -9.05 -4.16 12.21
CA SER A 91 -8.72 -2.75 12.42
C SER A 91 -8.14 -2.53 13.81
N VAL A 92 -7.03 -1.82 13.88
CA VAL A 92 -6.44 -1.38 15.15
C VAL A 92 -6.73 0.10 15.38
N LYS A 93 -6.52 0.57 16.61
CA LYS A 93 -6.63 2.01 16.90
C LYS A 93 -5.47 2.79 16.25
N PRO A 94 -5.69 4.05 15.85
CA PRO A 94 -4.62 4.89 15.27
C PRO A 94 -3.36 4.95 16.13
N GLU A 95 -3.50 5.17 17.43
CA GLU A 95 -2.38 5.22 18.37
C GLU A 95 -1.63 3.89 18.49
N THR A 96 -2.32 2.76 18.33
CA THR A 96 -1.69 1.43 18.31
C THR A 96 -0.85 1.27 17.04
N MET A 97 -1.40 1.62 15.88
CA MET A 97 -0.67 1.57 14.61
C MET A 97 0.56 2.47 14.64
N VAL A 98 0.41 3.72 15.10
CA VAL A 98 1.52 4.67 15.24
C VAL A 98 2.61 4.09 16.13
N SER A 99 2.24 3.51 17.29
CA SER A 99 3.20 2.95 18.24
C SER A 99 3.97 1.78 17.65
N VAL A 100 3.27 0.83 17.00
CA VAL A 100 3.92 -0.35 16.39
C VAL A 100 4.84 0.06 15.25
N LEU A 101 4.38 0.92 14.34
CA LEU A 101 5.23 1.39 13.23
C LEU A 101 6.44 2.17 13.74
N PHE A 102 6.27 3.03 14.74
CA PHE A 102 7.38 3.75 15.35
C PHE A 102 8.42 2.80 15.96
N ASP A 103 7.99 1.75 16.69
CA ASP A 103 8.90 0.77 17.27
C ASP A 103 9.66 -0.02 16.19
N LEU A 104 9.00 -0.39 15.09
CA LEU A 104 9.64 -1.05 13.95
C LEU A 104 10.66 -0.12 13.27
N LEU A 105 10.31 1.14 13.06
CA LEU A 105 11.24 2.16 12.52
C LEU A 105 12.43 2.37 13.47
N LYS A 106 12.22 2.35 14.78
CA LYS A 106 13.28 2.42 15.78
C LYS A 106 14.21 1.21 15.71
N CYS A 107 13.70 0.01 15.46
CA CYS A 107 14.54 -1.17 15.23
C CYS A 107 15.45 -0.96 13.99
N LEU A 108 14.89 -0.51 12.88
CA LEU A 108 15.69 -0.22 11.67
C LEU A 108 16.76 0.84 11.93
N LYS A 109 16.43 1.90 12.67
CA LYS A 109 17.42 2.91 13.09
C LYS A 109 18.53 2.31 13.94
N ASN A 110 18.19 1.47 14.92
CA ASN A 110 19.15 0.81 15.80
C ASN A 110 20.09 -0.13 15.05
N TRP A 111 19.61 -0.71 13.92
CA TRP A 111 20.46 -1.53 13.02
C TRP A 111 21.25 -0.68 12.02
N SER A 112 21.26 0.66 12.18
CA SER A 112 22.02 1.62 11.38
C SER A 112 21.51 1.82 9.95
N PHE A 113 20.26 1.50 9.66
CA PHE A 113 19.63 1.94 8.42
C PHE A 113 19.41 3.46 8.43
N GLU A 114 19.73 4.11 7.31
CA GLU A 114 19.61 5.57 7.17
C GLU A 114 18.31 5.98 6.50
N TYR A 115 17.82 5.19 5.54
CA TYR A 115 16.65 5.49 4.71
C TYR A 115 15.61 4.38 4.77
N VAL A 116 14.36 4.76 5.00
CA VAL A 116 13.21 3.84 5.00
C VAL A 116 12.07 4.47 4.21
N PHE A 117 11.55 3.75 3.22
CA PHE A 117 10.44 4.19 2.36
C PHE A 117 9.22 3.29 2.58
N LEU A 118 8.15 3.86 3.15
CA LEU A 118 6.90 3.14 3.40
C LEU A 118 6.05 3.17 2.12
N LEU A 119 5.78 1.99 1.58
CA LEU A 119 5.04 1.76 0.35
C LEU A 119 3.66 1.20 0.70
N ASN A 120 2.65 2.05 0.74
CA ASN A 120 1.29 1.69 1.10
C ASN A 120 0.39 1.60 -0.13
N VAL A 121 -0.48 0.58 -0.18
CA VAL A 121 -1.50 0.40 -1.22
C VAL A 121 -2.92 0.61 -0.68
N HIS A 122 -3.11 0.60 0.64
CA HIS A 122 -4.41 0.74 1.28
C HIS A 122 -4.89 2.19 1.29
N GLY A 123 -6.10 2.43 0.76
CA GLY A 123 -6.64 3.78 0.53
C GLY A 123 -7.27 4.47 1.75
N ASP A 124 -7.38 3.81 2.91
CA ASP A 124 -8.04 4.38 4.09
C ASP A 124 -7.32 5.65 4.60
N PHE A 125 -8.11 6.70 4.87
CA PHE A 125 -7.57 8.00 5.24
C PHE A 125 -6.92 8.01 6.62
N GLU A 126 -7.56 7.38 7.62
CA GLU A 126 -7.03 7.31 8.99
C GLU A 126 -5.77 6.43 9.06
N HIS A 127 -5.73 5.38 8.23
CA HIS A 127 -4.54 4.54 8.07
C HIS A 127 -3.34 5.36 7.54
N ASN A 128 -3.56 6.13 6.48
CA ASN A 128 -2.50 6.97 5.90
C ASN A 128 -2.07 8.10 6.86
N LEU A 129 -2.99 8.66 7.65
CA LEU A 129 -2.65 9.62 8.71
C LEU A 129 -1.79 8.99 9.79
N ALA A 130 -2.18 7.81 10.30
CA ALA A 130 -1.43 7.09 11.34
C ALA A 130 -0.03 6.68 10.84
N MET A 131 0.07 6.19 9.60
CA MET A 131 1.36 5.87 8.96
C MET A 131 2.26 7.12 8.89
N THR A 132 1.71 8.23 8.40
CA THR A 132 2.46 9.49 8.26
C THR A 132 2.89 10.04 9.63
N GLU A 133 2.05 9.91 10.65
CA GLU A 133 2.39 10.32 12.03
C GLU A 133 3.53 9.48 12.62
N ALA A 134 3.53 8.17 12.40
CA ALA A 134 4.64 7.30 12.82
C ALA A 134 5.96 7.69 12.16
N VAL A 135 5.91 8.00 10.86
CA VAL A 135 7.08 8.47 10.09
C VAL A 135 7.54 9.83 10.60
N ARG A 136 6.64 10.77 10.84
CA ARG A 136 6.95 12.09 11.43
C ARG A 136 7.69 11.93 12.77
N LYS A 137 7.16 11.10 13.67
CA LYS A 137 7.80 10.83 14.96
C LYS A 137 9.19 10.22 14.78
N ALA A 138 9.36 9.27 13.87
CA ALA A 138 10.67 8.68 13.60
C ALA A 138 11.67 9.72 13.04
N TYR A 139 11.20 10.63 12.20
CA TYR A 139 12.01 11.74 11.68
C TYR A 139 12.43 12.70 12.81
N ASP A 140 11.49 13.13 13.65
CA ASP A 140 11.71 14.12 14.72
C ASP A 140 12.53 13.54 15.88
N GLU A 141 12.17 12.36 16.38
CA GLU A 141 12.69 11.78 17.62
C GLU A 141 13.92 10.90 17.39
N LEU A 142 13.96 10.13 16.30
CA LEU A 142 15.04 9.18 16.00
C LEU A 142 16.07 9.71 15.00
N ARG A 143 15.78 10.86 14.35
CA ARG A 143 16.58 11.37 13.22
C ARG A 143 16.75 10.29 12.12
N LEU A 144 15.70 9.49 11.90
CA LEU A 144 15.64 8.51 10.83
C LEU A 144 15.02 9.18 9.60
N ARG A 145 15.68 9.04 8.46
CA ARG A 145 15.13 9.46 7.16
C ARG A 145 14.08 8.45 6.69
N ALA A 146 12.95 8.43 7.39
CA ALA A 146 11.77 7.64 7.01
C ALA A 146 10.82 8.52 6.19
N TYR A 147 10.22 7.94 5.17
CA TYR A 147 9.34 8.65 4.25
C TYR A 147 8.01 7.91 4.06
N SER A 148 6.92 8.66 4.22
CA SER A 148 5.59 8.21 3.83
C SER A 148 5.39 8.58 2.36
N ILE A 149 5.22 7.58 1.49
CA ILE A 149 4.95 7.79 0.07
C ILE A 149 3.44 7.75 -0.12
N VAL A 150 2.86 8.90 -0.45
CA VAL A 150 1.39 9.08 -0.49
C VAL A 150 0.95 9.84 -1.75
N PRO A 151 -0.28 9.60 -2.22
CA PRO A 151 -0.80 10.31 -3.38
C PRO A 151 -1.13 11.77 -3.06
N GLU A 152 -1.07 12.63 -4.09
CA GLU A 152 -1.35 14.07 -3.96
C GLU A 152 -2.75 14.35 -3.39
N PHE A 153 -3.76 13.54 -3.71
CA PHE A 153 -5.11 13.72 -3.17
C PHE A 153 -5.17 13.52 -1.63
N PHE A 154 -4.33 12.63 -1.08
CA PHE A 154 -4.21 12.46 0.37
C PHE A 154 -3.68 13.73 1.03
N ARG A 155 -2.61 14.32 0.48
CA ARG A 155 -2.05 15.59 0.96
C ARG A 155 -3.12 16.68 1.02
N GLN A 156 -3.90 16.85 -0.07
CA GLN A 156 -4.97 17.83 -0.13
C GLN A 156 -6.03 17.60 0.94
N ARG A 157 -6.50 16.35 1.10
CA ARG A 157 -7.49 15.97 2.10
C ARG A 157 -6.98 16.14 3.53
N ALA A 158 -5.71 15.85 3.79
CA ALA A 158 -5.06 16.01 5.08
C ALA A 158 -4.66 17.48 5.38
N ASN A 159 -4.90 18.40 4.46
CA ASN A 159 -4.51 19.82 4.54
C ASN A 159 -3.01 20.00 4.86
N MET A 160 -2.16 19.17 4.26
CA MET A 160 -0.71 19.21 4.42
C MET A 160 -0.09 20.16 3.40
N SER A 161 1.04 20.77 3.75
CA SER A 161 1.71 21.76 2.89
C SER A 161 2.37 21.14 1.65
N GLY A 162 2.74 19.84 1.73
CA GLY A 162 3.55 19.14 0.74
C GLY A 162 5.05 19.45 0.80
N LYS A 163 5.47 20.17 1.86
CA LYS A 163 6.89 20.51 2.12
C LYS A 163 7.44 19.77 3.34
N GLU A 164 6.67 18.88 3.92
CA GLU A 164 7.07 18.07 5.05
C GLU A 164 8.27 17.19 4.63
N PRO A 165 9.39 17.22 5.37
CA PRO A 165 10.64 16.57 4.96
C PRO A 165 10.58 15.04 5.00
N TYR A 166 9.49 14.49 5.51
CA TYR A 166 9.24 13.05 5.67
C TYR A 166 8.10 12.53 4.76
N ILE A 167 7.67 13.33 3.76
CA ILE A 167 6.64 12.95 2.80
C ILE A 167 7.22 12.98 1.39
N ILE A 168 6.88 11.95 0.63
CA ILE A 168 7.08 11.90 -0.81
C ILE A 168 5.71 11.82 -1.46
N LEU A 169 5.42 12.75 -2.35
CA LEU A 169 4.16 12.81 -3.09
C LEU A 169 4.32 12.15 -4.45
N TYR A 170 3.28 11.43 -4.87
CA TYR A 170 3.12 11.02 -6.26
C TYR A 170 1.75 11.44 -6.78
N ASP A 171 1.67 11.66 -8.09
CA ASP A 171 0.43 11.96 -8.80
C ASP A 171 0.40 11.14 -10.08
N VAL A 172 -0.44 10.10 -10.08
CA VAL A 172 -0.56 9.15 -11.20
C VAL A 172 -2.01 9.00 -11.59
N GLU A 173 -2.30 9.25 -12.84
CA GLU A 173 -3.59 8.93 -13.42
C GLU A 173 -3.61 7.47 -13.86
N PHE A 174 -4.50 6.69 -13.23
CA PHE A 174 -4.71 5.27 -13.57
C PHE A 174 -5.60 5.11 -14.80
N ASN A 175 -5.26 4.16 -15.65
CA ASN A 175 -6.08 3.77 -16.76
C ASN A 175 -7.39 3.14 -16.26
N LYS A 176 -8.52 3.55 -16.82
CA LYS A 176 -9.83 3.05 -16.43
C LYS A 176 -10.27 1.91 -17.34
N SER A 177 -10.66 0.80 -16.75
CA SER A 177 -11.27 -0.34 -17.45
C SER A 177 -12.80 -0.30 -17.39
N SER A 178 -13.38 0.55 -16.55
CA SER A 178 -14.82 0.73 -16.38
C SER A 178 -15.18 2.21 -16.30
N PRO A 179 -16.39 2.64 -16.69
CA PRO A 179 -16.86 4.02 -16.54
C PRO A 179 -17.23 4.36 -15.08
N TYR A 180 -17.32 3.38 -14.19
CA TYR A 180 -17.73 3.55 -12.81
C TYR A 180 -16.56 3.95 -11.90
N LEU A 181 -16.87 4.44 -10.68
CA LEU A 181 -15.88 4.66 -9.64
C LEU A 181 -15.22 3.32 -9.28
N ASP A 182 -13.91 3.29 -9.25
CA ASP A 182 -13.10 2.12 -8.90
C ASP A 182 -12.23 2.48 -7.68
N ILE A 183 -12.68 2.10 -6.49
CA ILE A 183 -12.11 2.55 -5.21
C ILE A 183 -11.60 1.37 -4.38
N HIS A 184 -12.30 0.23 -4.38
CA HIS A 184 -12.01 -0.92 -3.54
C HIS A 184 -12.49 -2.22 -4.18
N ALA A 185 -11.63 -3.21 -4.29
CA ALA A 185 -11.92 -4.53 -4.84
C ALA A 185 -12.60 -4.48 -6.23
N GLY A 186 -12.31 -3.46 -7.02
CA GLY A 186 -12.89 -3.26 -8.34
C GLY A 186 -11.98 -3.75 -9.47
N ALA A 187 -12.10 -3.12 -10.65
CA ALA A 187 -11.41 -3.56 -11.87
C ALA A 187 -9.88 -3.53 -11.73
N PHE A 188 -9.32 -2.47 -11.14
CA PHE A 188 -7.87 -2.29 -11.05
C PHE A 188 -7.22 -3.36 -10.14
N GLU A 189 -7.69 -3.48 -8.90
CA GLU A 189 -7.13 -4.44 -7.94
C GLU A 189 -7.37 -5.88 -8.38
N THR A 190 -8.59 -6.20 -8.86
CA THR A 190 -8.90 -7.53 -9.41
C THR A 190 -7.95 -7.88 -10.55
N SER A 191 -7.72 -6.96 -11.49
CA SER A 191 -6.83 -7.20 -12.63
C SER A 191 -5.38 -7.44 -12.21
N LEU A 192 -4.86 -6.68 -11.24
CA LEU A 192 -3.52 -6.89 -10.69
C LEU A 192 -3.41 -8.23 -9.97
N MET A 193 -4.42 -8.58 -9.17
CA MET A 193 -4.43 -9.85 -8.46
C MET A 193 -4.52 -11.05 -9.41
N VAL A 194 -5.33 -10.96 -10.48
CA VAL A 194 -5.39 -11.98 -11.53
C VAL A 194 -4.04 -12.20 -12.20
N ASP A 195 -3.28 -11.12 -12.44
CA ASP A 195 -1.96 -11.23 -13.07
C ASP A 195 -0.88 -11.76 -12.11
N LYS A 196 -0.83 -11.21 -10.90
CA LYS A 196 0.28 -11.49 -9.97
C LYS A 196 0.02 -12.69 -9.06
N PHE A 197 -1.25 -12.92 -8.67
CA PHE A 197 -1.66 -13.91 -7.67
C PHE A 197 -2.95 -14.64 -8.08
N PRO A 198 -3.04 -15.26 -9.29
CA PRO A 198 -4.27 -15.79 -9.84
C PRO A 198 -4.96 -16.85 -8.94
N ASN A 199 -4.19 -17.60 -8.14
CA ASN A 199 -4.77 -18.59 -7.22
C ASN A 199 -5.49 -17.98 -6.00
N LEU A 200 -5.42 -16.65 -5.82
CA LEU A 200 -6.08 -15.92 -4.74
C LEU A 200 -7.30 -15.12 -5.22
N VAL A 201 -7.70 -15.34 -6.48
CA VAL A 201 -8.86 -14.71 -7.10
C VAL A 201 -9.80 -15.79 -7.63
N ASP A 202 -11.07 -15.70 -7.29
CA ASP A 202 -12.14 -16.44 -7.95
C ASP A 202 -12.61 -15.65 -9.19
N ILE A 203 -12.02 -15.97 -10.34
CA ILE A 203 -12.26 -15.25 -11.60
C ILE A 203 -13.71 -15.44 -12.07
N ASP A 204 -14.28 -16.62 -11.91
CA ASP A 204 -15.67 -16.91 -12.32
C ASP A 204 -16.64 -16.06 -11.47
N THR A 205 -16.40 -15.99 -10.16
CA THR A 205 -17.14 -15.09 -9.29
C THR A 205 -16.95 -13.63 -9.72
N ALA A 206 -15.71 -13.14 -9.91
CA ALA A 206 -15.44 -11.77 -10.33
C ALA A 206 -16.21 -11.36 -11.59
N GLN A 207 -16.19 -12.22 -12.62
CA GLN A 207 -16.87 -11.98 -13.89
C GLN A 207 -18.42 -11.98 -13.78
N SER A 208 -18.98 -12.62 -12.77
CA SER A 208 -20.42 -12.66 -12.51
C SER A 208 -20.93 -11.48 -11.69
N LEU A 209 -20.05 -10.72 -11.04
CA LEU A 209 -20.45 -9.59 -10.18
C LEU A 209 -20.87 -8.38 -11.00
N PRO A 210 -21.97 -7.71 -10.65
CA PRO A 210 -22.36 -6.44 -11.25
C PRO A 210 -21.42 -5.32 -10.79
N SER A 211 -21.27 -4.25 -11.59
CA SER A 211 -20.65 -3.02 -11.10
C SER A 211 -21.44 -2.43 -9.92
N SER A 212 -20.75 -1.76 -8.98
CA SER A 212 -21.42 -1.14 -7.84
C SER A 212 -22.23 0.12 -8.21
N GLU A 213 -21.93 0.74 -9.36
CA GLU A 213 -22.54 1.97 -9.88
C GLU A 213 -22.68 3.09 -8.82
N THR A 214 -21.74 3.13 -7.87
CA THR A 214 -21.80 4.01 -6.70
C THR A 214 -21.68 5.48 -7.12
N THR A 215 -22.62 6.31 -6.63
CA THR A 215 -22.62 7.76 -6.81
C THR A 215 -21.68 8.45 -5.82
N ILE A 216 -21.44 9.76 -6.03
CA ILE A 216 -20.64 10.58 -5.08
C ILE A 216 -21.29 10.62 -3.69
N GLU A 217 -22.63 10.68 -3.60
CA GLU A 217 -23.37 10.58 -2.33
C GLU A 217 -23.18 9.19 -1.69
N GLY A 218 -23.24 8.14 -2.49
CA GLY A 218 -22.96 6.78 -2.05
C GLY A 218 -21.54 6.66 -1.51
N LEU A 219 -20.55 7.20 -2.21
CA LEU A 219 -19.16 7.22 -1.75
C LEU A 219 -18.99 7.95 -0.40
N LYS A 220 -19.64 9.11 -0.22
CA LYS A 220 -19.61 9.84 1.06
C LYS A 220 -20.24 9.03 2.21
N LYS A 221 -21.28 8.24 1.93
CA LYS A 221 -21.89 7.33 2.91
C LYS A 221 -20.97 6.15 3.20
N TRP A 222 -20.39 5.56 2.16
CA TRP A 222 -19.45 4.43 2.25
C TRP A 222 -18.23 4.77 3.12
N LEU A 223 -17.65 5.95 2.94
CA LEU A 223 -16.50 6.43 3.71
C LEU A 223 -16.77 6.61 5.22
N LYS A 224 -18.03 6.55 5.66
CA LYS A 224 -18.37 6.55 7.10
C LYS A 224 -18.18 5.17 7.74
N GLY A 225 -18.03 4.13 6.93
CA GLY A 225 -17.79 2.76 7.40
C GLY A 225 -19.03 2.05 8.00
N GLY A 226 -18.77 0.89 8.54
CA GLY A 226 -19.75 0.10 9.27
C GLY A 226 -21.01 -0.23 8.45
N SER A 227 -22.20 0.00 9.04
CA SER A 227 -23.48 -0.25 8.35
C SER A 227 -23.66 0.63 7.11
N GLY A 228 -23.09 1.85 7.11
CA GLY A 228 -23.17 2.76 5.97
C GLY A 228 -22.45 2.22 4.72
N ALA A 229 -21.26 1.66 4.90
CA ALA A 229 -20.53 1.02 3.81
C ALA A 229 -21.30 -0.22 3.32
N ARG A 230 -21.78 -1.05 4.25
CA ARG A 230 -22.51 -2.28 3.93
C ARG A 230 -23.84 -2.06 3.20
N GLU A 231 -24.52 -0.94 3.45
CA GLU A 231 -25.72 -0.57 2.71
C GLU A 231 -25.41 -0.12 1.26
N VAL A 232 -24.30 0.57 1.05
CA VAL A 232 -23.88 1.05 -0.28
C VAL A 232 -23.28 -0.09 -1.11
N THR A 233 -22.47 -0.92 -0.49
CA THR A 233 -21.78 -2.04 -1.12
C THR A 233 -22.02 -3.34 -0.33
N PRO A 234 -23.18 -3.97 -0.46
CA PRO A 234 -23.54 -5.16 0.32
C PRO A 234 -22.59 -6.34 0.14
N LEU A 235 -21.92 -6.40 -1.02
CA LEU A 235 -20.94 -7.43 -1.36
C LEU A 235 -19.48 -6.99 -1.11
N GLY A 236 -19.27 -5.81 -0.49
CA GLY A 236 -17.96 -5.38 -0.02
C GLY A 236 -17.12 -4.59 -1.03
N TYR A 237 -17.30 -4.70 -2.32
CA TYR A 237 -16.52 -3.97 -3.32
C TYR A 237 -17.19 -2.66 -3.75
N LEU A 238 -16.37 -1.65 -4.07
CA LEU A 238 -16.79 -0.39 -4.68
C LEU A 238 -16.01 -0.20 -5.99
N GLY A 239 -16.58 -0.72 -7.07
CA GLY A 239 -15.96 -0.76 -8.39
C GLY A 239 -16.72 -1.67 -9.34
N ASP A 240 -16.01 -2.18 -10.32
CA ASP A 240 -16.50 -3.10 -11.34
C ASP A 240 -15.58 -4.32 -11.43
N PRO A 241 -15.74 -5.34 -10.57
CA PRO A 241 -14.88 -6.52 -10.55
C PRO A 241 -14.87 -7.30 -11.87
N SER A 242 -15.96 -7.20 -12.66
CA SER A 242 -16.09 -7.92 -13.94
C SER A 242 -15.27 -7.28 -15.07
N ALA A 243 -14.91 -6.00 -14.95
CA ALA A 243 -14.14 -5.27 -15.96
C ALA A 243 -12.62 -5.54 -15.86
N ILE A 244 -12.24 -6.81 -15.81
CA ILE A 244 -10.84 -7.25 -15.72
C ILE A 244 -10.09 -6.83 -16.99
N ASP A 245 -9.08 -5.97 -16.83
CA ASP A 245 -8.14 -5.57 -17.87
C ASP A 245 -6.71 -5.55 -17.31
N VAL A 246 -6.07 -6.72 -17.37
CA VAL A 246 -4.70 -6.92 -16.90
C VAL A 246 -3.70 -5.96 -17.57
N ARG A 247 -3.91 -5.61 -18.84
CA ARG A 247 -3.02 -4.70 -19.56
C ARG A 247 -3.13 -3.28 -18.99
N ALA A 248 -4.35 -2.75 -18.89
CA ALA A 248 -4.58 -1.40 -18.36
C ALA A 248 -4.09 -1.27 -16.91
N ALA A 249 -4.31 -2.31 -16.08
CA ALA A 249 -3.84 -2.35 -14.71
C ALA A 249 -2.31 -2.37 -14.61
N ASN A 250 -1.63 -3.18 -15.41
CA ASN A 250 -0.16 -3.22 -15.44
C ASN A 250 0.44 -1.91 -15.95
N GLU A 251 -0.11 -1.28 -17.01
CA GLU A 251 0.32 0.04 -17.47
C GLU A 251 0.19 1.11 -16.37
N SER A 252 -0.88 1.06 -15.57
CA SER A 252 -1.09 1.95 -14.43
C SER A 252 -0.10 1.68 -13.29
N ASN A 253 0.13 0.41 -12.96
CA ASN A 253 1.11 0.00 -11.96
C ASN A 253 2.53 0.41 -12.37
N GLU A 254 2.90 0.25 -13.64
CA GLU A 254 4.22 0.69 -14.16
C GLU A 254 4.42 2.20 -14.02
N LYS A 255 3.38 3.02 -14.30
CA LYS A 255 3.44 4.47 -14.07
C LYS A 255 3.69 4.77 -12.59
N LEU A 256 2.95 4.13 -11.69
CA LEU A 256 3.10 4.29 -10.24
C LEU A 256 4.51 3.92 -9.78
N VAL A 257 5.00 2.73 -10.17
CA VAL A 257 6.36 2.26 -9.85
C VAL A 257 7.41 3.24 -10.34
N ASN A 258 7.30 3.72 -11.58
CA ASN A 258 8.25 4.65 -12.16
C ASN A 258 8.30 5.99 -11.42
N GLU A 259 7.15 6.55 -11.01
CA GLU A 259 7.11 7.77 -10.20
C GLU A 259 7.72 7.56 -8.82
N ILE A 260 7.41 6.46 -8.14
CA ILE A 260 8.00 6.12 -6.84
C ILE A 260 9.52 5.93 -6.95
N VAL A 261 9.99 5.19 -7.95
CA VAL A 261 11.43 4.95 -8.19
C VAL A 261 12.18 6.25 -8.42
N LYS A 262 11.66 7.13 -9.28
CA LYS A 262 12.25 8.47 -9.52
C LYS A 262 12.31 9.30 -8.24
N ALA A 263 11.24 9.30 -7.45
CA ALA A 263 11.15 10.06 -6.22
C ALA A 263 12.15 9.54 -5.16
N ILE A 264 12.26 8.22 -4.99
CA ILE A 264 13.25 7.61 -4.10
C ILE A 264 14.67 7.93 -4.57
N ASN A 265 14.98 7.72 -5.85
CA ASN A 265 16.30 8.01 -6.39
C ASN A 265 16.69 9.49 -6.21
N THR A 266 15.74 10.40 -6.47
CA THR A 266 15.95 11.84 -6.25
C THR A 266 16.23 12.15 -4.77
N THR A 267 15.54 11.48 -3.84
CA THR A 267 15.74 11.66 -2.39
C THR A 267 17.12 11.17 -1.97
N LEU A 268 17.57 10.04 -2.49
CA LEU A 268 18.89 9.45 -2.19
C LEU A 268 20.06 10.25 -2.78
N THR A 269 19.84 11.00 -3.88
CA THR A 269 20.91 11.74 -4.60
C THR A 269 21.01 13.21 -4.20
N LYS A 270 20.03 13.77 -3.48
CA LYS A 270 20.04 15.19 -3.05
C LYS A 270 21.00 15.48 -1.88
N GLU A 271 21.62 14.47 -1.32
CA GLU A 271 22.56 14.54 -0.18
C GLU A 271 23.92 13.95 -0.54
#